data_412ce7a744fdcf50c0aa12df6c35bd10
#
_entry.id   412ce7a744fdcf50c0aa12df6c35bd10
#
_cell.length_a   1.000
_cell.length_b   1.000
_cell.length_c   1.000
_cell.angle_alpha   90.00
_cell.angle_beta   90.00
_cell.angle_gamma   90.00
#
_symmetry.space_group_name_H-M   'P 1'
#
loop_
_entity.id
_entity.type
_entity.pdbx_description
1 polymer ?
#
loop_
_entity_poly.entity_id
_entity_poly.type
_entity_poly.pdbx_seq_one_letter_code
_entity_poly.pdbx_strand_id
1 'polypeptide(L)'
;MERLVAVVDDDIAVRESLSSLIRSVGMDVRVFASAEEFLNAAHPRKADCLVLDVRLPGMTGIELHHLLLARDCKVPVIFITAHASDDRARLEGRSDWTVAYLTKPFGEDELLDAVHAAMQWKPKIRAH
;
A
#
# COMPACT_ATOMS: atom_id res chain seq x y z
N MET A 1 17.18 7.88 9.78
CA MET A 1 16.10 8.40 8.92
C MET A 1 14.83 7.59 9.17
N GLU A 2 13.73 8.30 9.38
CA GLU A 2 12.46 7.64 9.62
C GLU A 2 11.94 7.01 8.34
N ARG A 3 11.38 5.81 8.48
CA ARG A 3 10.68 5.15 7.39
C ARG A 3 9.32 5.80 7.20
N LEU A 4 8.90 5.96 5.96
CA LEU A 4 7.63 6.59 5.61
C LEU A 4 6.70 5.56 4.96
N VAL A 5 5.51 5.42 5.53
CA VAL A 5 4.43 4.61 4.97
C VAL A 5 3.36 5.55 4.44
N ALA A 6 2.96 5.38 3.19
CA ALA A 6 1.83 6.09 2.62
C ALA A 6 0.60 5.18 2.68
N VAL A 7 -0.52 5.73 3.11
CA VAL A 7 -1.80 5.00 3.21
C VAL A 7 -2.81 5.68 2.29
N VAL A 8 -3.40 4.92 1.39
CA VAL A 8 -4.44 5.43 0.48
C VAL A 8 -5.72 4.62 0.71
N ASP A 9 -6.71 5.25 1.31
CA ASP A 9 -8.00 4.64 1.61
C ASP A 9 -9.04 5.76 1.73
N ASP A 10 -10.21 5.58 1.15
CA ASP A 10 -11.26 6.60 1.19
C ASP A 10 -12.02 6.67 2.52
N ASP A 11 -11.84 5.68 3.40
CA ASP A 11 -12.46 5.66 4.72
C ASP A 11 -11.56 6.34 5.76
N ILE A 12 -12.04 7.46 6.32
CA ILE A 12 -11.27 8.22 7.31
C ILE A 12 -10.95 7.39 8.56
N ALA A 13 -11.86 6.51 8.99
CA ALA A 13 -11.63 5.67 10.16
C ALA A 13 -10.46 4.72 9.93
N VAL A 14 -10.35 4.16 8.73
CA VAL A 14 -9.24 3.29 8.34
C VAL A 14 -7.95 4.09 8.32
N ARG A 15 -7.94 5.27 7.69
CA ARG A 15 -6.74 6.12 7.65
C ARG A 15 -6.24 6.46 9.05
N GLU A 16 -7.13 6.87 9.95
CA GLU A 16 -6.76 7.22 11.33
C GLU A 16 -6.23 6.03 12.11
N SER A 17 -6.90 4.88 11.98
CA SER A 17 -6.50 3.66 12.66
C SER A 17 -5.12 3.19 12.20
N LEU A 18 -4.89 3.15 10.89
CA LEU A 18 -3.60 2.75 10.33
C LEU A 18 -2.50 3.74 10.71
N SER A 19 -2.80 5.03 10.67
CA SER A 19 -1.84 6.06 11.03
C SER A 19 -1.37 5.89 12.48
N SER A 20 -2.31 5.71 13.40
CA SER A 20 -1.97 5.50 14.82
C SER A 20 -1.13 4.25 15.03
N LEU A 21 -1.53 3.16 14.39
CA LEU A 21 -0.84 1.88 14.55
C LEU A 21 0.59 1.94 14.02
N ILE A 22 0.77 2.47 12.82
CA ILE A 22 2.09 2.53 12.17
C ILE A 22 3.01 3.50 12.93
N ARG A 23 2.49 4.65 13.40
CA ARG A 23 3.27 5.58 14.20
C ARG A 23 3.70 4.98 15.53
N SER A 24 2.89 4.07 16.10
CA SER A 24 3.20 3.44 17.39
C SER A 24 4.46 2.58 17.33
N VAL A 25 4.91 2.16 16.15
CA VAL A 25 6.14 1.39 15.97
C VAL A 25 7.28 2.23 15.41
N GLY A 26 7.17 3.56 15.48
CA GLY A 26 8.26 4.48 15.16
C GLY A 26 8.40 4.86 13.69
N MET A 27 7.40 4.57 12.87
CA MET A 27 7.41 4.96 11.46
C MET A 27 6.57 6.21 11.23
N ASP A 28 6.91 6.99 10.23
CA ASP A 28 6.12 8.14 9.81
C ASP A 28 5.02 7.69 8.85
N VAL A 29 3.92 8.43 8.81
CA VAL A 29 2.75 8.07 7.98
C VAL A 29 2.22 9.30 7.27
N ARG A 30 1.90 9.15 6.00
CA ARG A 30 1.10 10.14 5.27
C ARG A 30 -0.13 9.43 4.73
N VAL A 31 -1.29 10.08 4.88
CA VAL A 31 -2.57 9.49 4.50
C VAL A 31 -3.20 10.27 3.35
N PHE A 32 -3.89 9.55 2.48
CA PHE A 32 -4.54 10.11 1.29
C PHE A 32 -5.92 9.47 1.14
N ALA A 33 -6.89 10.26 0.71
CA ALA A 33 -8.26 9.79 0.54
C ALA A 33 -8.52 9.15 -0.84
N SER A 34 -7.63 9.38 -1.81
CA SER A 34 -7.79 8.87 -3.16
C SER A 34 -6.43 8.65 -3.82
N ALA A 35 -6.43 7.87 -4.90
CA ALA A 35 -5.24 7.68 -5.73
C ALA A 35 -4.79 9.01 -6.35
N GLU A 36 -5.73 9.81 -6.80
CA GLU A 36 -5.47 11.12 -7.40
C GLU A 36 -4.76 12.05 -6.40
N GLU A 37 -5.23 12.07 -5.15
CA GLU A 37 -4.61 12.86 -4.09
C GLU A 37 -3.18 12.43 -3.85
N PHE A 38 -2.93 11.12 -3.82
CA PHE A 38 -1.58 10.57 -3.66
C PHE A 38 -0.68 10.99 -4.82
N LEU A 39 -1.17 10.89 -6.05
CA LEU A 39 -0.39 11.26 -7.23
C LEU A 39 -0.06 12.75 -7.28
N ASN A 40 -0.92 13.58 -6.74
CA ASN A 40 -0.71 15.03 -6.67
C ASN A 40 0.20 15.45 -5.51
N ALA A 41 0.55 14.51 -4.64
CA ALA A 41 1.49 14.80 -3.56
C ALA A 41 2.88 15.11 -4.12
N ALA A 42 3.62 15.99 -3.45
CA ALA A 42 4.88 16.52 -3.95
C ALA A 42 5.94 15.43 -4.20
N HIS A 43 5.91 14.33 -3.46
CA HIS A 43 6.97 13.31 -3.54
C HIS A 43 6.43 11.89 -3.33
N PRO A 44 5.62 11.33 -4.25
CA PRO A 44 5.11 9.96 -4.09
C PRO A 44 6.22 8.90 -4.06
N ARG A 45 7.40 9.21 -4.63
CA ARG A 45 8.54 8.28 -4.66
C ARG A 45 9.27 8.15 -3.32
N LYS A 46 8.97 9.00 -2.33
CA LYS A 46 9.64 8.95 -1.03
C LYS A 46 9.05 7.94 -0.06
N ALA A 47 7.90 7.35 -0.37
CA ALA A 47 7.33 6.35 0.49
C ALA A 47 8.14 5.05 0.43
N ASP A 48 8.43 4.48 1.58
CA ASP A 48 9.12 3.19 1.69
C ASP A 48 8.15 2.02 1.56
N CYS A 49 6.88 2.28 1.78
CA CYS A 49 5.81 1.30 1.68
C CYS A 49 4.50 2.01 1.36
N LEU A 50 3.65 1.37 0.58
CA LEU A 50 2.33 1.88 0.22
C LEU A 50 1.27 0.89 0.69
N VAL A 51 0.38 1.32 1.58
CA VAL A 51 -0.81 0.56 1.98
C VAL A 51 -1.98 1.11 1.17
N LEU A 52 -2.58 0.26 0.35
CA LEU A 52 -3.42 0.72 -0.75
C LEU A 52 -4.73 -0.06 -0.80
N ASP A 53 -5.85 0.64 -0.62
CA ASP A 53 -7.16 0.03 -0.79
C ASP A 53 -7.36 -0.32 -2.28
N VAL A 54 -7.80 -1.55 -2.52
CA VAL A 54 -8.09 -2.03 -3.88
C VAL A 54 -9.23 -1.22 -4.50
N ARG A 55 -10.26 -0.93 -3.70
CA ARG A 55 -11.48 -0.25 -4.19
C ARG A 55 -11.54 1.20 -3.75
N LEU A 56 -11.06 2.06 -4.62
CA LEU A 56 -11.14 3.51 -4.43
C LEU A 56 -12.08 4.12 -5.47
N PRO A 57 -12.82 5.19 -5.13
CA PRO A 57 -13.57 5.91 -6.15
C PRO A 57 -12.60 6.57 -7.12
N GLY A 58 -12.98 6.64 -8.41
CA GLY A 58 -12.10 7.13 -9.46
C GLY A 58 -11.04 6.08 -9.82
N MET A 59 -9.77 6.45 -9.76
CA MET A 59 -8.69 5.49 -10.01
C MET A 59 -8.64 4.45 -8.89
N THR A 60 -8.69 3.17 -9.24
CA THR A 60 -8.61 2.08 -8.26
C THR A 60 -7.19 1.92 -7.73
N GLY A 61 -7.07 1.18 -6.61
CA GLY A 61 -5.75 0.88 -6.06
C GLY A 61 -4.87 0.09 -7.02
N ILE A 62 -5.47 -0.86 -7.73
CA ILE A 62 -4.73 -1.67 -8.71
C ILE A 62 -4.26 -0.81 -9.89
N GLU A 63 -5.13 0.08 -10.39
CA GLU A 63 -4.75 1.02 -11.44
C GLU A 63 -3.61 1.93 -11.00
N LEU A 64 -3.66 2.43 -9.76
CA LEU A 64 -2.58 3.25 -9.21
C LEU A 64 -1.26 2.47 -9.16
N HIS A 65 -1.30 1.23 -8.72
CA HIS A 65 -0.10 0.39 -8.64
C HIS A 65 0.52 0.19 -10.03
N HIS A 66 -0.30 -0.11 -11.04
CA HIS A 66 0.16 -0.28 -12.41
C HIS A 66 0.73 1.02 -12.97
N LEU A 67 0.11 2.14 -12.66
CA LEU A 67 0.59 3.45 -13.11
C LEU A 67 1.96 3.78 -12.51
N LEU A 68 2.15 3.50 -11.21
CA LEU A 68 3.43 3.72 -10.55
C LEU A 68 4.53 2.86 -11.18
N LEU A 69 4.24 1.60 -11.45
CA LEU A 69 5.19 0.72 -12.13
C LEU A 69 5.53 1.22 -13.52
N ALA A 70 4.54 1.70 -14.28
CA ALA A 70 4.75 2.26 -15.61
C ALA A 70 5.62 3.51 -15.60
N ARG A 71 5.62 4.24 -14.48
CA ARG A 71 6.45 5.44 -14.27
C ARG A 71 7.77 5.11 -13.59
N ASP A 72 8.13 3.85 -13.52
CA ASP A 72 9.35 3.37 -12.84
C ASP A 72 9.42 3.79 -11.36
N CYS A 73 8.26 3.97 -10.73
CA CYS A 73 8.16 4.27 -9.31
C CYS A 73 7.91 2.95 -8.56
N LYS A 74 9.00 2.31 -8.14
CA LYS A 74 8.97 0.98 -7.52
C LYS A 74 8.90 1.13 -6.01
N VAL A 75 7.75 0.83 -5.45
CA VAL A 75 7.50 0.88 -4.00
C VAL A 75 6.77 -0.38 -3.58
N PRO A 76 7.20 -1.02 -2.47
CA PRO A 76 6.48 -2.20 -1.96
C PRO A 76 5.04 -1.83 -1.59
N VAL A 77 4.08 -2.64 -2.04
CA VAL A 77 2.66 -2.37 -1.87
C VAL A 77 2.00 -3.47 -1.04
N ILE A 78 1.21 -3.04 -0.07
CA ILE A 78 0.31 -3.90 0.69
C ILE A 78 -1.10 -3.49 0.26
N PHE A 79 -1.80 -4.39 -0.42
CA PHE A 79 -3.20 -4.14 -0.78
C PHE A 79 -4.10 -4.48 0.39
N ILE A 80 -5.12 -3.66 0.61
CA ILE A 80 -6.19 -3.95 1.58
C ILE A 80 -7.52 -3.97 0.83
N THR A 81 -8.40 -4.88 1.23
CA THR A 81 -9.69 -5.05 0.56
C THR A 81 -10.77 -5.46 1.56
N ALA A 82 -11.98 -5.00 1.34
CA ALA A 82 -13.15 -5.43 2.10
C ALA A 82 -13.69 -6.78 1.62
N HIS A 83 -13.21 -7.27 0.48
CA HIS A 83 -13.76 -8.48 -0.17
C HIS A 83 -12.71 -9.60 -0.23
N ALA A 84 -12.82 -10.56 0.69
CA ALA A 84 -11.89 -11.69 0.80
C ALA A 84 -11.85 -12.57 -0.46
N SER A 85 -12.95 -12.62 -1.21
CA SER A 85 -13.10 -13.49 -2.36
C SER A 85 -12.78 -12.82 -3.70
N ASP A 86 -12.13 -11.66 -3.68
CA ASP A 86 -11.80 -10.93 -4.91
C ASP A 86 -10.50 -11.47 -5.53
N ASP A 87 -10.58 -12.72 -6.03
CA ASP A 87 -9.42 -13.39 -6.66
C ASP A 87 -8.93 -12.65 -7.89
N ARG A 88 -9.84 -12.00 -8.63
CA ARG A 88 -9.48 -11.22 -9.80
C ARG A 88 -8.61 -10.04 -9.42
N ALA A 89 -8.97 -9.32 -8.35
CA ALA A 89 -8.19 -8.20 -7.87
C ALA A 89 -6.79 -8.66 -7.43
N ARG A 90 -6.69 -9.82 -6.79
CA ARG A 90 -5.40 -10.39 -6.39
C ARG A 90 -4.51 -10.67 -7.59
N LEU A 91 -5.07 -11.23 -8.66
CA LEU A 91 -4.32 -11.51 -9.88
C LEU A 91 -3.87 -10.22 -10.57
N GLU A 92 -4.78 -9.26 -10.72
CA GLU A 92 -4.51 -8.00 -11.41
C GLU A 92 -3.49 -7.13 -10.65
N GLY A 93 -3.51 -7.17 -9.31
CA GLY A 93 -2.58 -6.42 -8.48
C GLY A 93 -1.24 -7.12 -8.26
N ARG A 94 -1.06 -8.32 -8.80
CA ARG A 94 0.15 -9.11 -8.56
C ARG A 94 1.34 -8.56 -9.35
N SER A 95 2.44 -8.30 -8.65
CA SER A 95 3.70 -7.89 -9.25
C SER A 95 4.86 -8.24 -8.32
N ASP A 96 6.09 -8.02 -8.77
CA ASP A 96 7.27 -8.22 -7.93
C ASP A 96 7.30 -7.28 -6.73
N TRP A 97 6.48 -6.23 -6.73
CA TRP A 97 6.40 -5.24 -5.66
C TRP A 97 5.17 -5.39 -4.77
N THR A 98 4.35 -6.41 -4.99
CA THR A 98 3.20 -6.71 -4.15
C THR A 98 3.64 -7.58 -2.97
N VAL A 99 3.62 -7.00 -1.78
CA VAL A 99 4.07 -7.66 -0.55
C VAL A 99 2.99 -8.56 0.02
N ALA A 100 1.77 -8.07 0.08
CA ALA A 100 0.67 -8.78 0.72
C ALA A 100 -0.69 -8.27 0.28
N TYR A 101 -1.70 -9.12 0.47
CA TYR A 101 -3.11 -8.76 0.40
C TYR A 101 -3.75 -9.02 1.75
N LEU A 102 -4.31 -7.98 2.36
CA LEU A 102 -4.99 -8.10 3.64
C LEU A 102 -6.48 -7.83 3.46
N THR A 103 -7.29 -8.67 4.07
CA THR A 103 -8.75 -8.52 4.04
C THR A 103 -9.22 -7.78 5.28
N LYS A 104 -10.07 -6.80 5.12
CA LYS A 104 -10.70 -6.08 6.24
C LYS A 104 -11.79 -6.94 6.87
N PRO A 105 -11.91 -7.00 8.20
CA PRO A 105 -10.98 -6.43 9.16
C PRO A 105 -9.72 -7.29 9.29
N PHE A 106 -8.55 -6.66 9.35
CA PHE A 106 -7.28 -7.36 9.58
C PHE A 106 -6.79 -7.06 10.99
N GLY A 107 -5.96 -7.96 11.53
CA GLY A 107 -5.37 -7.76 12.86
C GLY A 107 -4.19 -6.79 12.80
N GLU A 108 -3.90 -6.17 13.96
CA GLU A 108 -2.77 -5.25 14.07
C GLU A 108 -1.44 -5.94 13.73
N ASP A 109 -1.24 -7.15 14.25
CA ASP A 109 -0.02 -7.92 14.00
C ASP A 109 0.12 -8.26 12.53
N GLU A 110 -0.98 -8.61 11.88
CA GLU A 110 -1.01 -8.94 10.46
C GLU A 110 -0.56 -7.76 9.61
N LEU A 111 -1.07 -6.56 9.91
CA LEU A 111 -0.66 -5.35 9.21
C LEU A 111 0.80 -5.01 9.50
N LEU A 112 1.22 -5.04 10.77
CA LEU A 112 2.58 -4.67 11.13
C LEU A 112 3.60 -5.64 10.56
N ASP A 113 3.29 -6.94 10.52
CA ASP A 113 4.16 -7.92 9.87
C ASP A 113 4.32 -7.62 8.38
N ALA A 114 3.23 -7.25 7.71
CA ALA A 114 3.28 -6.89 6.29
C ALA A 114 4.12 -5.62 6.07
N VAL A 115 3.97 -4.61 6.93
CA VAL A 115 4.76 -3.38 6.85
C VAL A 115 6.25 -3.66 7.07
N HIS A 116 6.59 -4.49 8.07
CA HIS A 116 7.98 -4.87 8.31
C HIS A 116 8.55 -5.64 7.12
N ALA A 117 7.78 -6.55 6.53
CA ALA A 117 8.20 -7.25 5.32
C ALA A 117 8.43 -6.28 4.16
N ALA A 118 7.59 -5.26 4.03
CA ALA A 118 7.73 -4.24 2.98
C ALA A 118 9.03 -3.44 3.16
N MET A 119 9.41 -3.12 4.39
CA MET A 119 10.63 -2.37 4.67
C MET A 119 11.90 -3.11 4.26
N GLN A 120 11.82 -4.43 4.17
CA GLN A 120 12.94 -5.30 3.78
C GLN A 120 12.73 -5.90 2.40
N TRP A 121 11.73 -5.42 1.67
CA TRP A 121 11.32 -6.03 0.41
C TRP A 121 12.38 -5.86 -0.67
N LYS A 122 12.70 -6.99 -1.33
CA LYS A 122 13.57 -7.00 -2.50
C LYS A 122 12.86 -7.83 -3.57
N PRO A 123 12.66 -7.28 -4.76
CA PRO A 123 12.07 -8.06 -5.83
C PRO A 123 13.00 -9.21 -6.21
N LYS A 124 12.40 -10.30 -6.67
CA LYS A 124 13.20 -11.44 -7.16
C LYS A 124 13.99 -11.01 -8.38
N ILE A 125 15.31 -11.20 -8.32
CA ILE A 125 16.15 -11.04 -9.49
C ILE A 125 15.96 -12.28 -10.35
N ARG A 126 15.42 -12.07 -11.55
CA ARG A 126 15.27 -13.19 -12.48
C ARG A 126 16.59 -13.40 -13.17
N ALA A 127 17.13 -14.61 -13.04
CA ALA A 127 18.29 -15.01 -13.83
C ALA A 127 17.89 -15.09 -15.31
N HIS A 128 18.70 -14.50 -16.15
CA HIS A 128 18.50 -14.56 -17.58
C HIS A 128 19.21 -15.75 -18.19
#